data_b96f0b857a84a1d5b4d39e81877a6d60
#
_entry.id   b96f0b857a84a1d5b4d39e81877a6d60
#
_cell.length_a   1.000
_cell.length_b   1.000
_cell.length_c   1.000
_cell.angle_alpha   90.00
_cell.angle_beta   90.00
_cell.angle_gamma   90.00
#
_symmetry.space_group_name_H-M   'P 1'
#
loop_
_entity.id
_entity.type
_entity.pdbx_description
1 polymer ?
#
loop_
_entity_poly.entity_id
_entity_poly.type
_entity_poly.pdbx_seq_one_letter_code
_entity_poly.pdbx_strand_id
1 'polypeptide(L)'
;MARHRIALALAVVSLLALSASAKVWYSMLWDGDSLSNTTKTKVLKHTFASPAAGARLNINVKLTAGTAVVRLTDPSGTKRYDKEFSAGRANIEETFKAPTGEWQMVVAFRNATGDYSVKLTGI
;
A
#
# COMPACT_ATOMS: atom_id res chain seq x y z
N MET A 1 3.36 -20.51 17.95
CA MET A 1 3.71 -20.68 17.24
C MET A 1 3.55 -20.46 16.57
N ALA A 2 3.56 -20.09 17.51
CA ALA A 2 4.00 -19.97 16.82
C ALA A 2 3.85 -19.53 16.43
N ARG A 3 4.22 -19.50 16.87
CA ARG A 3 4.51 -19.33 16.43
C ARG A 3 4.62 -18.84 15.94
N HIS A 4 4.43 -18.55 16.66
CA HIS A 4 4.86 -18.26 16.19
C HIS A 4 4.87 -17.85 15.86
N ARG A 5 5.19 -17.46 16.53
CA ARG A 5 5.38 -17.43 16.13
C ARG A 5 5.12 -17.08 15.74
N ILE A 6 4.82 -16.95 16.53
CA ILE A 6 4.76 -16.84 16.06
C ILE A 6 4.52 -16.48 15.86
N ALA A 7 4.69 -15.91 16.52
CA ALA A 7 4.73 -15.94 15.97
C ALA A 7 4.48 -15.61 15.82
N LEU A 8 4.25 -15.42 16.48
CA LEU A 8 4.22 -15.40 16.01
C LEU A 8 3.92 -15.12 15.76
N ALA A 9 4.09 -14.57 16.37
CA ALA A 9 3.95 -14.70 15.76
C ALA A 9 3.44 -14.57 15.73
N LEU A 10 3.15 -14.39 16.32
CA LEU A 10 2.79 -14.58 15.91
C LEU A 10 2.31 -14.46 15.92
N ALA A 11 2.50 -14.08 16.42
CA ALA A 11 2.12 -14.33 16.01
C ALA A 11 1.46 -14.28 16.21
N VAL A 12 1.23 -14.06 16.79
CA VAL A 12 0.67 -14.41 16.48
C VAL A 12 -0.13 -14.49 16.75
N VAL A 13 -0.39 -14.29 17.25
CA VAL A 13 -1.11 -14.70 17.00
C VAL A 13 -1.93 -14.91 17.34
N SER A 14 -2.11 -14.83 17.92
CA SER A 14 -2.82 -15.26 17.76
C SER A 14 -3.57 -15.38 18.19
N LEU A 15 -3.77 -15.21 18.68
CA LEU A 15 -4.50 -15.50 18.71
C LEU A 15 -5.32 -15.60 19.05
N LEU A 16 -5.60 -15.53 19.51
CA LEU A 16 -6.41 -15.69 19.64
C LEU A 16 -7.39 -15.63 20.00
N ALA A 17 -7.63 -15.48 20.14
CA ALA A 17 -8.51 -15.36 20.19
C ALA A 17 -9.28 -15.38 20.81
N LEU A 18 -9.67 -14.98 21.10
CA LEU A 18 -10.34 -14.79 21.34
C LEU A 18 -11.26 -14.36 21.46
N SER A 19 -11.46 -14.13 21.62
CA SER A 19 -12.30 -13.68 21.55
C SER A 19 -12.71 -13.09 21.02
N ALA A 20 -13.35 -13.52 21.16
CA ALA A 20 -13.78 -12.90 20.26
C ALA A 20 -13.70 -11.70 20.26
N SER A 21 -13.34 -11.35 20.88
CA SER A 21 -13.28 -10.05 20.64
C SER A 21 -13.12 -9.84 19.23
N ALA A 22 -13.94 -9.13 18.73
CA ALA A 22 -13.79 -8.72 17.40
C ALA A 22 -12.43 -8.18 17.25
N LYS A 23 -11.71 -8.82 16.43
CA LYS A 23 -10.40 -8.31 16.05
C LYS A 23 -10.58 -7.51 14.81
N VAL A 24 -10.13 -6.31 14.88
CA VAL A 24 -10.04 -5.50 13.67
C VAL A 24 -8.66 -5.76 13.10
N TRP A 25 -8.65 -6.35 11.93
CA TRP A 25 -7.42 -6.68 11.25
C TRP A 25 -7.19 -5.65 10.18
N TYR A 26 -6.44 -4.64 10.50
CA TYR A 26 -5.99 -3.71 9.50
C TYR A 26 -4.60 -4.14 9.10
N SER A 27 -4.45 -4.48 7.86
CA SER A 27 -3.12 -4.62 7.31
C SER A 27 -2.86 -3.41 6.43
N MET A 28 -1.60 -3.16 6.22
CA MET A 28 -1.15 -1.98 5.52
C MET A 28 0.00 -2.35 4.62
N LEU A 29 -0.10 -1.91 3.37
CA LEU A 29 1.01 -1.96 2.44
C LEU A 29 1.67 -0.60 2.44
N TRP A 30 2.96 -0.56 2.69
CA TRP A 30 3.69 0.70 2.71
C TRP A 30 5.00 0.57 1.94
N ASP A 31 5.33 1.61 1.18
CA ASP A 31 6.60 1.71 0.48
C ASP A 31 7.01 3.17 0.46
N GLY A 32 8.27 3.43 0.71
CA GLY A 32 8.79 4.77 0.68
C GLY A 32 10.30 4.78 0.70
N ASP A 33 10.89 5.82 0.12
CA ASP A 33 12.33 5.94 0.04
C ASP A 33 12.74 7.32 -0.42
N SER A 34 14.02 7.58 -0.28
CA SER A 34 14.66 8.73 -0.93
C SER A 34 15.13 8.30 -2.31
N LEU A 35 15.00 9.20 -3.26
CA LEU A 35 15.34 8.94 -4.66
C LEU A 35 16.46 9.85 -5.11
N SER A 36 17.39 9.31 -5.88
CA SER A 36 18.48 10.07 -6.46
C SER A 36 18.66 9.63 -7.91
N ASN A 37 18.12 10.43 -8.83
CA ASN A 37 18.12 10.15 -10.26
C ASN A 37 17.71 8.70 -10.53
N THR A 38 16.61 8.29 -9.95
CA THR A 38 16.18 6.89 -9.93
C THR A 38 15.23 6.61 -11.07
N THR A 39 15.49 5.51 -11.79
CA THR A 39 14.59 5.00 -12.82
C THR A 39 14.36 3.53 -12.52
N LYS A 40 13.15 3.19 -12.07
CA LYS A 40 12.79 1.80 -11.80
C LYS A 40 11.28 1.69 -11.63
N THR A 41 10.80 0.46 -11.71
CA THR A 41 9.38 0.14 -11.49
C THR A 41 9.28 -0.89 -10.37
N LYS A 42 8.39 -0.63 -9.41
CA LYS A 42 8.07 -1.56 -8.33
C LYS A 42 6.65 -2.04 -8.51
N VAL A 43 6.44 -3.34 -8.34
CA VAL A 43 5.10 -3.93 -8.33
C VAL A 43 4.87 -4.49 -6.94
N LEU A 44 3.87 -3.97 -6.24
CA LEU A 44 3.56 -4.33 -4.87
C LEU A 44 2.18 -4.98 -4.85
N LYS A 45 2.07 -6.11 -4.17
CA LYS A 45 0.80 -6.83 -4.06
C LYS A 45 0.49 -7.06 -2.59
N HIS A 46 -0.78 -6.96 -2.25
CA HIS A 46 -1.19 -7.16 -0.87
C HIS A 46 -2.65 -7.59 -0.80
N THR A 47 -2.91 -8.57 0.05
CA THR A 47 -4.27 -9.03 0.33
C THR A 47 -4.61 -8.62 1.75
N PHE A 48 -5.64 -7.79 1.89
CA PHE A 48 -6.10 -7.37 3.21
C PHE A 48 -6.95 -8.47 3.83
N ALA A 49 -6.79 -8.63 5.13
CA ALA A 49 -7.59 -9.59 5.85
C ALA A 49 -9.06 -9.13 5.89
N SER A 50 -9.98 -10.08 5.83
CA SER A 50 -11.37 -9.80 6.10
C SER A 50 -11.49 -9.18 7.52
N PRO A 51 -12.35 -8.18 7.74
CA PRO A 51 -13.49 -7.78 6.91
C PRO A 51 -13.24 -6.56 6.02
N ALA A 52 -12.04 -6.34 5.57
CA ALA A 52 -11.78 -5.16 4.75
C ALA A 52 -12.66 -5.16 3.49
N ALA A 53 -13.41 -4.08 3.30
CA ALA A 53 -14.34 -3.93 2.18
C ALA A 53 -13.87 -2.88 1.19
N GLY A 54 -12.61 -2.49 1.30
CA GLY A 54 -12.03 -1.49 0.43
C GLY A 54 -10.64 -1.12 0.90
N ALA A 55 -10.13 -0.03 0.37
CA ALA A 55 -8.79 0.42 0.73
C ALA A 55 -8.68 1.95 0.66
N ARG A 56 -7.82 2.48 1.51
CA ARG A 56 -7.47 3.90 1.48
C ARG A 56 -6.05 4.04 0.99
N LEU A 57 -5.89 4.84 -0.05
CA LEU A 57 -4.60 5.13 -0.65
C LEU A 57 -4.11 6.49 -0.17
N ASN A 58 -2.89 6.51 0.39
CA ASN A 58 -2.22 7.75 0.75
C ASN A 58 -0.93 7.84 -0.04
N ILE A 59 -0.71 8.98 -0.69
CA ILE A 59 0.49 9.23 -1.47
C ILE A 59 1.10 10.54 -1.02
N ASN A 60 2.37 10.51 -0.68
CA ASN A 60 3.16 11.70 -0.42
C ASN A 60 4.36 11.67 -1.35
N VAL A 61 4.47 12.66 -2.21
CA VAL A 61 5.54 12.75 -3.18
C VAL A 61 6.13 14.14 -3.11
N LYS A 62 7.45 14.22 -3.04
CA LYS A 62 8.17 15.48 -3.10
C LYS A 62 9.35 15.28 -4.03
N LEU A 63 9.20 15.70 -5.28
CA LEU A 63 10.23 15.55 -6.29
C LEU A 63 10.88 16.87 -6.62
N THR A 64 12.19 16.86 -6.78
CA THR A 64 12.94 18.00 -7.31
C THR A 64 13.26 17.80 -8.79
N ALA A 65 13.18 16.57 -9.29
CA ALA A 65 13.42 16.27 -10.70
C ALA A 65 12.74 14.96 -11.04
N GLY A 66 12.47 14.74 -12.34
CA GLY A 66 11.93 13.51 -12.85
C GLY A 66 10.45 13.33 -12.62
N THR A 67 9.99 12.09 -12.75
CA THR A 67 8.57 11.77 -12.61
C THR A 67 8.38 10.49 -11.79
N ALA A 68 7.19 10.38 -11.18
CA ALA A 68 6.75 9.18 -10.50
C ALA A 68 5.31 8.89 -10.93
N VAL A 69 5.01 7.62 -11.20
CA VAL A 69 3.66 7.19 -11.57
C VAL A 69 3.18 6.21 -10.51
N VAL A 70 1.95 6.40 -10.03
CA VAL A 70 1.32 5.47 -9.10
C VAL A 70 0.04 4.94 -9.75
N ARG A 71 -0.06 3.61 -9.84
CA ARG A 71 -1.25 2.93 -10.35
C ARG A 71 -1.74 1.93 -9.32
N LEU A 72 -3.05 1.87 -9.16
CA LEU A 72 -3.67 0.96 -8.20
C LEU A 72 -4.74 0.15 -8.91
N THR A 73 -4.66 -1.16 -8.80
CA THR A 73 -5.64 -2.11 -9.36
C THR A 73 -6.29 -2.86 -8.19
N ASP A 74 -7.60 -2.94 -8.21
CA ASP A 74 -8.35 -3.60 -7.15
C ASP A 74 -8.41 -5.12 -7.36
N PRO A 75 -8.98 -5.88 -6.40
CA PRO A 75 -9.03 -7.33 -6.52
C PRO A 75 -9.81 -7.86 -7.72
N SER A 76 -10.68 -7.05 -8.30
CA SER A 76 -11.42 -7.47 -9.50
C SER A 76 -10.64 -7.20 -10.78
N GLY A 77 -9.45 -6.61 -10.69
CA GLY A 77 -8.64 -6.29 -11.86
C GLY A 77 -8.95 -4.92 -12.44
N THR A 78 -9.76 -4.13 -11.76
CA THR A 78 -10.13 -2.79 -12.23
C THR A 78 -9.10 -1.78 -11.74
N LYS A 79 -8.63 -0.95 -12.66
CA LYS A 79 -7.71 0.13 -12.30
C LYS A 79 -8.50 1.24 -11.62
N ARG A 80 -8.11 1.55 -10.37
CA ARG A 80 -8.84 2.51 -9.54
C ARG A 80 -8.11 3.83 -9.43
N TYR A 81 -6.82 3.86 -9.70
CA TYR A 81 -6.02 5.07 -9.61
C TYR A 81 -4.86 4.98 -10.59
N ASP A 82 -4.56 6.09 -11.26
CA ASP A 82 -3.44 6.16 -12.20
C ASP A 82 -3.06 7.63 -12.36
N LYS A 83 -1.91 8.00 -11.80
CA LYS A 83 -1.49 9.39 -11.85
C LYS A 83 0.02 9.50 -11.93
N GLU A 84 0.46 10.47 -12.73
CA GLU A 84 1.87 10.84 -12.84
C GLU A 84 2.12 12.11 -12.04
N PHE A 85 3.20 12.09 -11.26
CA PHE A 85 3.67 13.23 -10.48
C PHE A 85 4.98 13.71 -11.06
N SER A 86 5.15 15.02 -11.19
CA SER A 86 6.40 15.62 -11.65
C SER A 86 6.98 16.48 -10.52
N ALA A 87 7.92 17.35 -10.82
CA ALA A 87 8.58 18.17 -9.80
C ALA A 87 7.55 18.95 -9.00
N GLY A 88 7.73 18.95 -7.68
CA GLY A 88 6.79 19.58 -6.76
C GLY A 88 6.39 18.64 -5.65
N ARG A 89 5.39 19.05 -4.89
CA ARG A 89 4.89 18.30 -3.75
C ARG A 89 3.44 17.90 -3.99
N ALA A 90 3.11 16.65 -3.71
CA ALA A 90 1.74 16.16 -3.79
C ALA A 90 1.42 15.34 -2.56
N ASN A 91 0.18 15.46 -2.09
CA ASN A 91 -0.30 14.76 -0.92
C ASN A 91 -1.72 14.32 -1.25
N ILE A 92 -1.90 13.02 -1.48
CA ILE A 92 -3.15 12.46 -1.97
C ILE A 92 -3.72 11.48 -0.95
N GLU A 93 -5.03 11.54 -0.78
CA GLU A 93 -5.76 10.55 0.01
C GLU A 93 -7.05 10.21 -0.74
N GLU A 94 -7.20 8.93 -1.11
CA GLU A 94 -8.37 8.43 -1.83
C GLU A 94 -8.85 7.15 -1.17
N THR A 95 -10.16 6.96 -1.15
CA THR A 95 -10.77 5.76 -0.57
C THR A 95 -11.57 5.05 -1.65
N PHE A 96 -11.38 3.74 -1.75
CA PHE A 96 -12.04 2.91 -2.75
C PHE A 96 -12.75 1.75 -2.08
N LYS A 97 -13.97 1.45 -2.53
CA LYS A 97 -14.67 0.24 -2.14
C LYS A 97 -14.38 -0.84 -3.15
N ALA A 98 -14.19 -2.05 -2.67
CA ALA A 98 -13.93 -3.20 -3.53
C ALA A 98 -14.14 -4.47 -2.74
N PRO A 99 -14.40 -5.61 -3.42
CA PRO A 99 -14.46 -6.89 -2.71
C PRO A 99 -13.12 -7.24 -2.09
N THR A 100 -13.13 -8.13 -1.13
CA THR A 100 -11.93 -8.65 -0.50
C THR A 100 -11.06 -9.36 -1.54
N GLY A 101 -9.77 -9.20 -1.43
CA GLY A 101 -8.84 -9.87 -2.33
C GLY A 101 -7.53 -9.13 -2.43
N GLU A 102 -6.78 -9.44 -3.47
CA GLU A 102 -5.45 -8.91 -3.67
C GLU A 102 -5.49 -7.60 -4.45
N TRP A 103 -4.88 -6.58 -3.89
CA TRP A 103 -4.65 -5.30 -4.55
C TRP A 103 -3.25 -5.28 -5.14
N GLN A 104 -3.09 -4.59 -6.25
CA GLN A 104 -1.78 -4.40 -6.86
C GLN A 104 -1.51 -2.92 -7.04
N MET A 105 -0.33 -2.51 -6.58
CA MET A 105 0.12 -1.13 -6.75
C MET A 105 1.41 -1.13 -7.53
N VAL A 106 1.47 -0.30 -8.58
CA VAL A 106 2.68 -0.11 -9.37
C VAL A 106 3.18 1.30 -9.12
N VAL A 107 4.45 1.39 -8.75
CA VAL A 107 5.12 2.68 -8.55
C VAL A 107 6.32 2.70 -9.48
N ALA A 108 6.33 3.63 -10.43
CA ALA A 108 7.37 3.72 -11.43
C ALA A 108 8.01 5.10 -11.40
N PHE A 109 9.34 5.11 -11.49
CA PHE A 109 10.12 6.34 -11.45
C PHE A 109 10.94 6.50 -12.73
N ARG A 110 11.08 7.73 -13.19
CA ARG A 110 11.95 8.07 -14.29
C ARG A 110 12.78 9.28 -13.90
N ASN A 111 14.10 9.08 -13.78
CA ASN A 111 15.06 10.12 -13.42
C ASN A 111 14.60 10.93 -12.22
N ALA A 112 13.99 10.27 -11.25
CA ALA A 112 13.36 10.93 -10.13
C ALA A 112 14.35 11.19 -9.01
N THR A 113 14.28 12.40 -8.46
CA THR A 113 15.06 12.80 -7.30
C THR A 113 14.11 13.45 -6.28
N GLY A 114 14.20 13.04 -5.03
CA GLY A 114 13.35 13.54 -3.96
C GLY A 114 12.95 12.43 -3.00
N ASP A 115 11.75 12.52 -2.48
CA ASP A 115 11.22 11.56 -1.52
C ASP A 115 9.82 11.16 -1.90
N TYR A 116 9.44 9.93 -1.56
CA TYR A 116 8.07 9.48 -1.74
C TYR A 116 7.68 8.51 -0.63
N SER A 117 6.39 8.45 -0.39
CA SER A 117 5.81 7.33 0.34
C SER A 117 4.41 7.06 -0.19
N VAL A 118 4.07 5.79 -0.28
CA VAL A 118 2.74 5.33 -0.66
C VAL A 118 2.28 4.35 0.40
N LYS A 119 1.00 4.43 0.73
CA LYS A 119 0.42 3.57 1.75
C LYS A 119 -0.97 3.15 1.31
N LEU A 120 -1.26 1.87 1.43
CA LEU A 120 -2.58 1.33 1.15
C LEU A 120 -3.05 0.61 2.41
N THR A 121 -4.17 1.06 2.96
CA THR A 121 -4.72 0.53 4.21
C THR A 121 -6.08 -0.10 3.92
N GLY A 122 -6.32 -1.32 4.42
CA GLY A 122 -7.62 -1.94 4.35
C GLY A 122 -8.62 -1.24 5.24
N ILE A 123 -9.82 -1.04 4.76
CA ILE A 123 -10.89 -0.37 5.52
C ILE A 123 -12.16 -1.20 5.53
#